data_7754c002fc824be4ef28be0311636880
#
_entry.id   7754c002fc824be4ef28be0311636880
#
_cell.length_a   1.000
_cell.length_b   1.000
_cell.length_c   1.000
_cell.angle_alpha   90.00
_cell.angle_beta   90.00
_cell.angle_gamma   90.00
#
_symmetry.space_group_name_H-M   'P 1'
#
loop_
_entity.id
_entity.type
_entity.pdbx_description
1 polymer ?
#
loop_
_entity_poly.entity_id
_entity_poly.type
_entity_poly.pdbx_seq_one_letter_code
_entity_poly.pdbx_strand_id
1 'polypeptide(L)'
;MTGVDVRLRRIFRDGKAVVCPLDFGGFMGPVQGIDDPSRIVGEVVAGGADAILVNPGMARSEWEGYAGRAGLIVRITGGSTKFSPNPAFHTLVCSVEEACAIGADAVCVMVLVGSEQEQEMFEIMGDVVSDAHSLGIPVLAEVIPADPAHNFDPEWISVCARVGYELGADFIKTYFTGEGFEGIVRACRVPIIIAGGPKVADPNTVVRQAMQCGAAGIAFGRNVFQSADPRAKVRELHAIVHESGAPCGEVR
;
A
#
# COMPACT_ATOMS: atom_id res chain seq x y z
N MET A 1 2.64 15.40 18.73
CA MET A 1 1.51 14.98 17.86
C MET A 1 1.50 15.89 16.64
N THR A 2 1.67 15.32 15.48
CA THR A 2 1.73 16.02 14.19
C THR A 2 0.50 15.69 13.35
N GLY A 3 0.35 16.36 12.20
CA GLY A 3 -0.69 16.00 11.23
C GLY A 3 -0.52 14.56 10.70
N VAL A 4 0.73 14.13 10.55
CA VAL A 4 1.09 12.75 10.19
C VAL A 4 0.53 11.76 11.21
N ASP A 5 0.78 11.96 12.51
CA ASP A 5 0.30 11.04 13.56
C ASP A 5 -1.24 10.92 13.56
N VAL A 6 -1.94 12.04 13.35
CA VAL A 6 -3.42 12.04 13.32
C VAL A 6 -3.96 11.27 12.11
N ARG A 7 -3.34 11.45 10.94
CA ARG A 7 -3.76 10.77 9.71
C ARG A 7 -3.42 9.28 9.72
N LEU A 8 -2.26 8.90 10.24
CA LEU A 8 -1.91 7.48 10.38
C LEU A 8 -2.94 6.71 11.20
N ARG A 9 -3.56 7.33 12.23
CA ARG A 9 -4.63 6.70 13.04
C ARG A 9 -5.94 6.47 12.29
N ARG A 10 -6.12 7.09 11.11
CA ARG A 10 -7.27 6.81 10.23
C ARG A 10 -7.03 5.59 9.33
N ILE A 11 -5.75 5.21 9.18
CA ILE A 11 -5.33 4.07 8.37
C ILE A 11 -5.03 2.86 9.27
N PHE A 12 -4.34 3.10 10.39
CA PHE A 12 -3.95 2.05 11.33
C PHE A 12 -4.84 2.06 12.58
N ARG A 13 -5.43 0.92 12.92
CA ARG A 13 -6.13 0.67 14.17
C ARG A 13 -5.26 -0.24 15.03
N ASP A 14 -4.88 0.22 16.21
CA ASP A 14 -3.99 -0.51 17.13
C ASP A 14 -2.70 -1.01 16.44
N GLY A 15 -2.12 -0.15 15.58
CA GLY A 15 -0.90 -0.44 14.84
C GLY A 15 -1.06 -1.40 13.65
N LYS A 16 -2.29 -1.74 13.25
CA LYS A 16 -2.58 -2.69 12.17
C LYS A 16 -3.50 -2.08 11.12
N ALA A 17 -3.35 -2.53 9.85
CA ALA A 17 -4.16 -2.03 8.75
C ALA A 17 -4.49 -3.10 7.71
N VAL A 18 -5.74 -3.08 7.25
CA VAL A 18 -6.19 -3.76 6.02
C VAL A 18 -6.42 -2.72 4.96
N VAL A 19 -5.46 -2.57 4.05
CA VAL A 19 -5.54 -1.66 2.91
C VAL A 19 -6.03 -2.44 1.69
N CYS A 20 -6.99 -1.89 0.95
CA CYS A 20 -7.46 -2.45 -0.33
C CYS A 20 -6.99 -1.57 -1.49
N PRO A 21 -5.90 -1.93 -2.21
CA PRO A 21 -5.48 -1.25 -3.42
C PRO A 21 -6.46 -1.52 -4.57
N LEU A 22 -7.02 -0.46 -5.14
CA LEU A 22 -7.92 -0.47 -6.29
C LEU A 22 -7.33 0.35 -7.46
N ASP A 23 -6.09 0.78 -7.34
CA ASP A 23 -5.33 1.60 -8.29
C ASP A 23 -4.83 0.82 -9.53
N PHE A 24 -4.98 -0.51 -9.53
CA PHE A 24 -4.52 -1.40 -10.59
C PHE A 24 -5.11 -1.09 -11.96
N GLY A 25 -6.30 -0.49 -12.00
CA GLY A 25 -6.95 -0.02 -13.22
C GLY A 25 -6.17 1.04 -14.00
N GLY A 26 -5.39 1.87 -13.32
CA GLY A 26 -4.53 2.87 -13.94
C GLY A 26 -3.40 2.28 -14.80
N PHE A 27 -3.03 1.03 -14.53
CA PHE A 27 -2.01 0.28 -15.27
C PHE A 27 -2.62 -0.72 -16.27
N MET A 28 -3.62 -1.49 -15.83
CA MET A 28 -4.17 -2.62 -16.59
C MET A 28 -5.47 -2.31 -17.33
N GLY A 29 -6.09 -1.15 -17.06
CA GLY A 29 -7.43 -0.83 -17.55
C GLY A 29 -8.55 -1.47 -16.72
N PRO A 30 -9.79 -1.52 -17.24
CA PRO A 30 -10.96 -2.06 -16.55
C PRO A 30 -10.90 -3.60 -16.53
N VAL A 31 -10.12 -4.15 -15.60
CA VAL A 31 -10.05 -5.60 -15.39
C VAL A 31 -11.16 -6.08 -14.48
N GLN A 32 -11.52 -7.35 -14.59
CA GLN A 32 -12.55 -7.98 -13.77
C GLN A 32 -12.35 -7.70 -12.27
N GLY A 33 -13.41 -7.25 -11.63
CA GLY A 33 -13.47 -6.93 -10.20
C GLY A 33 -13.25 -5.46 -9.86
N ILE A 34 -12.60 -4.68 -10.75
CA ILE A 34 -12.45 -3.22 -10.66
C ILE A 34 -12.99 -2.50 -11.91
N ASP A 35 -13.73 -3.20 -12.74
CA ASP A 35 -14.45 -2.70 -13.90
C ASP A 35 -15.66 -1.83 -13.52
N ASP A 36 -16.16 -1.96 -12.30
CA ASP A 36 -17.16 -1.10 -11.67
C ASP A 36 -16.59 -0.49 -10.38
N PRO A 37 -16.02 0.75 -10.45
CA PRO A 37 -15.40 1.41 -9.32
C PRO A 37 -16.33 1.62 -8.12
N SER A 38 -17.56 2.07 -8.35
CA SER A 38 -18.51 2.35 -7.27
C SER A 38 -18.88 1.09 -6.50
N ARG A 39 -19.13 -0.01 -7.22
CA ARG A 39 -19.41 -1.29 -6.61
C ARG A 39 -18.25 -1.78 -5.75
N ILE A 40 -17.03 -1.80 -6.30
CA ILE A 40 -15.89 -2.37 -5.56
C ILE A 40 -15.47 -1.53 -4.36
N VAL A 41 -15.52 -0.19 -4.45
CA VAL A 41 -15.29 0.68 -3.28
C VAL A 41 -16.33 0.39 -2.20
N GLY A 42 -17.61 0.33 -2.56
CA GLY A 42 -18.68 -0.02 -1.62
C GLY A 42 -18.48 -1.38 -0.95
N GLU A 43 -18.09 -2.40 -1.71
CA GLU A 43 -17.87 -3.76 -1.21
C GLU A 43 -16.69 -3.85 -0.22
N VAL A 44 -15.53 -3.26 -0.57
CA VAL A 44 -14.35 -3.36 0.31
C VAL A 44 -14.52 -2.55 1.60
N VAL A 45 -15.15 -1.38 1.52
CA VAL A 45 -15.45 -0.55 2.69
C VAL A 45 -16.48 -1.22 3.59
N ALA A 46 -17.55 -1.81 3.01
CA ALA A 46 -18.53 -2.58 3.77
C ALA A 46 -17.97 -3.89 4.34
N GLY A 47 -16.89 -4.39 3.78
CA GLY A 47 -16.12 -5.52 4.30
C GLY A 47 -15.27 -5.18 5.51
N GLY A 48 -15.02 -3.90 5.79
CA GLY A 48 -14.22 -3.42 6.91
C GLY A 48 -12.78 -3.10 6.53
N ALA A 49 -12.50 -2.72 5.27
CA ALA A 49 -11.19 -2.18 4.92
C ALA A 49 -10.89 -0.94 5.78
N ASP A 50 -9.70 -0.88 6.40
CA ASP A 50 -9.27 0.28 7.17
C ASP A 50 -8.94 1.46 6.25
N ALA A 51 -8.39 1.18 5.06
CA ALA A 51 -8.14 2.17 4.04
C ALA A 51 -8.26 1.58 2.62
N ILE A 52 -8.53 2.46 1.65
CA ILE A 52 -8.40 2.17 0.23
C ILE A 52 -7.20 2.91 -0.35
N LEU A 53 -6.55 2.31 -1.34
CA LEU A 53 -5.48 2.94 -2.13
C LEU A 53 -5.96 3.05 -3.58
N VAL A 54 -6.10 4.27 -4.06
CA VAL A 54 -6.70 4.60 -5.36
C VAL A 54 -5.91 5.67 -6.11
N ASN A 55 -6.11 5.75 -7.42
CA ASN A 55 -5.61 6.86 -8.24
C ASN A 55 -6.47 8.14 -8.04
N PRO A 56 -5.94 9.35 -8.33
CA PRO A 56 -6.64 10.62 -8.07
C PRO A 56 -8.02 10.74 -8.70
N GLY A 57 -8.19 10.22 -9.93
CA GLY A 57 -9.49 10.24 -10.62
C GLY A 57 -10.55 9.44 -9.85
N MET A 58 -10.20 8.21 -9.44
CA MET A 58 -11.10 7.35 -8.67
C MET A 58 -11.38 7.91 -7.27
N ALA A 59 -10.36 8.54 -6.62
CA ALA A 59 -10.58 9.22 -5.34
C ALA A 59 -11.64 10.31 -5.43
N ARG A 60 -11.66 11.09 -6.52
CA ARG A 60 -12.65 12.15 -6.74
C ARG A 60 -14.04 11.63 -7.08
N SER A 61 -14.13 10.58 -7.90
CA SER A 61 -15.44 10.09 -8.37
C SER A 61 -16.16 9.26 -7.32
N GLU A 62 -15.43 8.52 -6.48
CA GLU A 62 -16.01 7.50 -5.58
C GLU A 62 -16.07 7.93 -4.11
N TRP A 63 -15.96 9.24 -3.82
CA TRP A 63 -15.86 9.76 -2.45
C TRP A 63 -17.04 9.36 -1.55
N GLU A 64 -18.26 9.27 -2.05
CA GLU A 64 -19.42 8.81 -1.29
C GLU A 64 -19.27 7.37 -0.78
N GLY A 65 -18.47 6.57 -1.50
CA GLY A 65 -18.20 5.18 -1.19
C GLY A 65 -17.31 4.96 0.03
N TYR A 66 -16.43 5.90 0.39
CA TYR A 66 -15.43 5.72 1.45
C TYR A 66 -15.39 6.83 2.51
N ALA A 67 -15.84 8.05 2.20
CA ALA A 67 -15.70 9.19 3.09
C ALA A 67 -16.32 8.94 4.48
N GLY A 68 -15.53 9.17 5.52
CA GLY A 68 -15.92 8.95 6.91
C GLY A 68 -16.02 7.47 7.34
N ARG A 69 -15.66 6.52 6.46
CA ARG A 69 -15.76 5.08 6.72
C ARG A 69 -14.44 4.34 6.60
N ALA A 70 -13.57 4.76 5.70
CA ALA A 70 -12.23 4.19 5.50
C ALA A 70 -11.24 5.33 5.23
N GLY A 71 -9.97 5.12 5.58
CA GLY A 71 -8.89 6.02 5.22
C GLY A 71 -8.66 6.08 3.71
N LEU A 72 -8.25 7.24 3.21
CA LEU A 72 -7.93 7.45 1.80
C LEU A 72 -6.44 7.56 1.59
N ILE A 73 -5.86 6.61 0.84
CA ILE A 73 -4.49 6.69 0.35
C ILE A 73 -4.55 7.01 -1.15
N VAL A 74 -3.97 8.13 -1.56
CA VAL A 74 -3.93 8.53 -2.96
C VAL A 74 -2.58 8.16 -3.57
N ARG A 75 -2.59 7.34 -4.63
CA ARG A 75 -1.38 7.09 -5.42
C ARG A 75 -1.07 8.31 -6.24
N ILE A 76 0.06 8.95 -5.95
CA ILE A 76 0.50 10.17 -6.63
C ILE A 76 1.57 9.92 -7.70
N THR A 77 2.17 8.74 -7.73
CA THR A 77 3.04 8.32 -8.83
C THR A 77 2.32 7.37 -9.78
N GLY A 78 2.51 7.59 -11.07
CA GLY A 78 2.01 6.73 -12.13
C GLY A 78 3.15 6.30 -13.02
N GLY A 79 3.12 5.04 -13.40
CA GLY A 79 4.07 4.51 -14.34
C GLY A 79 3.45 4.41 -15.73
N SER A 80 3.73 3.30 -16.33
CA SER A 80 3.29 2.95 -17.67
C SER A 80 2.04 2.09 -17.63
N THR A 81 1.33 2.02 -18.73
CA THR A 81 0.32 0.99 -18.92
C THR A 81 0.97 -0.34 -19.33
N LYS A 82 0.19 -1.42 -19.32
CA LYS A 82 0.61 -2.75 -19.82
C LYS A 82 1.10 -2.78 -21.27
N PHE A 83 0.90 -1.69 -22.02
CA PHE A 83 1.33 -1.54 -23.41
C PHE A 83 2.66 -0.79 -23.55
N SER A 84 3.18 -0.24 -22.46
CA SER A 84 4.45 0.49 -22.49
C SER A 84 5.64 -0.46 -22.63
N PRO A 85 6.66 -0.09 -23.40
CA PRO A 85 7.90 -0.84 -23.48
C PRO A 85 8.76 -0.73 -22.20
N ASN A 86 8.54 0.30 -21.38
CA ASN A 86 9.24 0.51 -20.12
C ASN A 86 8.26 0.58 -18.95
N PRO A 87 7.91 -0.56 -18.32
CA PRO A 87 7.02 -0.58 -17.16
C PRO A 87 7.72 -0.28 -15.83
N ALA A 88 9.06 -0.20 -15.82
CA ALA A 88 9.88 -0.15 -14.60
C ALA A 88 10.23 1.28 -14.17
N PHE A 89 9.42 2.27 -14.54
CA PHE A 89 9.58 3.66 -14.11
C PHE A 89 8.25 4.28 -13.72
N HIS A 90 8.23 4.97 -12.59
CA HIS A 90 7.10 5.75 -12.10
C HIS A 90 7.50 7.21 -11.94
N THR A 91 6.64 8.10 -12.41
CA THR A 91 6.78 9.55 -12.30
C THR A 91 5.64 10.15 -11.49
N LEU A 92 5.78 11.41 -11.06
CA LEU A 92 4.71 12.13 -10.38
C LEU A 92 3.58 12.46 -11.36
N VAL A 93 2.35 12.08 -11.01
CA VAL A 93 1.12 12.32 -11.81
C VAL A 93 0.06 13.10 -11.04
N CYS A 94 0.31 13.36 -9.76
CA CYS A 94 -0.53 14.15 -8.87
C CYS A 94 0.38 14.79 -7.83
N SER A 95 0.22 16.08 -7.53
CA SER A 95 1.01 16.71 -6.48
C SER A 95 0.48 16.35 -5.08
N VAL A 96 1.30 16.57 -4.06
CA VAL A 96 0.88 16.35 -2.65
C VAL A 96 -0.25 17.29 -2.28
N GLU A 97 -0.20 18.56 -2.73
CA GLU A 97 -1.25 19.56 -2.48
C GLU A 97 -2.58 19.15 -3.14
N GLU A 98 -2.51 18.61 -4.36
CA GLU A 98 -3.69 18.08 -5.05
C GLU A 98 -4.28 16.89 -4.30
N ALA A 99 -3.46 15.96 -3.84
CA ALA A 99 -3.91 14.83 -3.00
C ALA A 99 -4.51 15.31 -1.68
N CYS A 100 -3.92 16.35 -1.05
CA CYS A 100 -4.46 16.99 0.14
C CYS A 100 -5.85 17.60 -0.13
N ALA A 101 -6.02 18.32 -1.25
CA ALA A 101 -7.30 18.91 -1.64
C ALA A 101 -8.37 17.86 -1.95
N ILE A 102 -7.99 16.65 -2.39
CA ILE A 102 -8.90 15.50 -2.55
C ILE A 102 -9.33 14.94 -1.18
N GLY A 103 -8.59 15.21 -0.11
CA GLY A 103 -8.86 14.72 1.23
C GLY A 103 -8.05 13.47 1.61
N ALA A 104 -6.86 13.29 1.02
CA ALA A 104 -5.98 12.17 1.32
C ALA A 104 -5.58 12.11 2.81
N ASP A 105 -5.64 10.92 3.39
CA ASP A 105 -5.06 10.59 4.68
C ASP A 105 -3.60 10.16 4.56
N ALA A 106 -3.18 9.69 3.38
CA ALA A 106 -1.80 9.46 3.01
C ALA A 106 -1.61 9.57 1.50
N VAL A 107 -0.38 9.80 1.06
CA VAL A 107 0.01 9.65 -0.35
C VAL A 107 0.83 8.39 -0.54
N CYS A 108 0.76 7.79 -1.74
CA CYS A 108 1.53 6.60 -2.08
C CYS A 108 2.48 6.88 -3.23
N VAL A 109 3.75 6.56 -3.02
CA VAL A 109 4.83 6.62 -4.02
C VAL A 109 5.30 5.21 -4.34
N MET A 110 5.51 4.91 -5.63
CA MET A 110 6.12 3.66 -6.09
C MET A 110 7.62 3.88 -6.35
N VAL A 111 8.44 2.98 -5.83
CA VAL A 111 9.86 2.88 -6.13
C VAL A 111 10.20 1.46 -6.57
N LEU A 112 10.85 1.32 -7.72
CA LEU A 112 11.23 0.04 -8.31
C LEU A 112 12.74 -0.15 -8.20
N VAL A 113 13.18 -0.90 -7.21
CA VAL A 113 14.60 -1.16 -6.90
C VAL A 113 15.22 -2.04 -7.99
N GLY A 114 16.38 -1.62 -8.50
CA GLY A 114 17.06 -2.27 -9.63
C GLY A 114 16.54 -1.83 -11.00
N SER A 115 15.69 -0.80 -11.08
CA SER A 115 15.33 -0.14 -12.35
C SER A 115 16.49 0.71 -12.88
N GLU A 116 16.57 0.88 -14.19
CA GLU A 116 17.51 1.84 -14.81
C GLU A 116 17.25 3.29 -14.37
N GLN A 117 16.03 3.62 -13.98
CA GLN A 117 15.61 4.94 -13.48
C GLN A 117 15.43 4.97 -11.96
N GLU A 118 16.08 4.10 -11.22
CA GLU A 118 15.96 4.01 -9.77
C GLU A 118 16.28 5.35 -9.07
N GLN A 119 17.35 6.02 -9.50
CA GLN A 119 17.79 7.31 -8.91
C GLN A 119 16.74 8.40 -9.09
N GLU A 120 16.10 8.48 -10.25
CA GLU A 120 15.02 9.44 -10.52
C GLU A 120 13.81 9.18 -9.61
N MET A 121 13.48 7.91 -9.34
CA MET A 121 12.40 7.57 -8.41
C MET A 121 12.77 7.88 -6.96
N PHE A 122 14.05 7.81 -6.58
CA PHE A 122 14.52 8.24 -5.25
C PHE A 122 14.40 9.75 -5.08
N GLU A 123 14.75 10.54 -6.10
CA GLU A 123 14.58 12.01 -6.11
C GLU A 123 13.09 12.36 -5.95
N ILE A 124 12.21 11.76 -6.76
CA ILE A 124 10.75 11.96 -6.66
C ILE A 124 10.25 11.61 -5.24
N MET A 125 10.69 10.50 -4.68
CA MET A 125 10.28 10.11 -3.32
C MET A 125 10.77 11.10 -2.27
N GLY A 126 12.01 11.59 -2.36
CA GLY A 126 12.56 12.58 -1.44
C GLY A 126 11.79 13.90 -1.46
N ASP A 127 11.47 14.39 -2.64
CA ASP A 127 10.66 15.60 -2.83
C ASP A 127 9.25 15.42 -2.25
N VAL A 128 8.60 14.29 -2.56
CA VAL A 128 7.27 13.98 -2.03
C VAL A 128 7.27 13.89 -0.50
N VAL A 129 8.27 13.26 0.11
CA VAL A 129 8.38 13.16 1.57
C VAL A 129 8.49 14.55 2.19
N SER A 130 9.32 15.43 1.61
CA SER A 130 9.49 16.81 2.07
C SER A 130 8.16 17.59 2.02
N ASP A 131 7.48 17.54 0.88
CA ASP A 131 6.22 18.24 0.66
C ASP A 131 5.09 17.70 1.54
N ALA A 132 4.96 16.37 1.61
CA ALA A 132 3.93 15.69 2.39
C ALA A 132 4.08 15.99 3.90
N HIS A 133 5.29 15.91 4.44
CA HIS A 133 5.54 16.21 5.85
C HIS A 133 5.28 17.68 6.16
N SER A 134 5.58 18.62 5.24
CA SER A 134 5.24 20.04 5.42
C SER A 134 3.73 20.29 5.58
N LEU A 135 2.91 19.45 4.95
CA LEU A 135 1.45 19.48 5.04
C LEU A 135 0.88 18.50 6.09
N GLY A 136 1.75 17.78 6.79
CA GLY A 136 1.36 16.79 7.81
C GLY A 136 0.65 15.57 7.22
N ILE A 137 0.99 15.18 5.98
CA ILE A 137 0.45 14.00 5.29
C ILE A 137 1.48 12.87 5.35
N PRO A 138 1.10 11.65 5.80
CA PRO A 138 1.97 10.48 5.76
C PRO A 138 2.28 10.01 4.34
N VAL A 139 3.46 9.43 4.15
CA VAL A 139 3.89 8.82 2.89
C VAL A 139 3.95 7.30 3.04
N LEU A 140 3.16 6.60 2.22
CA LEU A 140 3.32 5.18 1.94
C LEU A 140 4.32 5.01 0.82
N ALA A 141 5.46 4.38 1.10
CA ALA A 141 6.36 3.93 0.05
C ALA A 141 6.03 2.50 -0.37
N GLU A 142 5.56 2.31 -1.59
CA GLU A 142 5.50 0.99 -2.22
C GLU A 142 6.84 0.73 -2.89
N VAL A 143 7.71 -0.02 -2.20
CA VAL A 143 9.07 -0.32 -2.67
C VAL A 143 9.19 -1.80 -2.95
N ILE A 144 9.42 -2.14 -4.21
CA ILE A 144 9.49 -3.52 -4.69
C ILE A 144 10.61 -3.66 -5.74
N PRO A 145 11.11 -4.88 -5.98
CA PRO A 145 12.06 -5.11 -7.08
C PRO A 145 11.46 -4.76 -8.44
N ALA A 146 12.27 -4.16 -9.32
CA ALA A 146 11.88 -3.89 -10.70
C ALA A 146 11.71 -5.18 -11.51
N ASP A 147 12.56 -6.19 -11.26
CA ASP A 147 12.43 -7.54 -11.82
C ASP A 147 11.54 -8.41 -10.92
N PRO A 148 10.38 -8.88 -11.40
CA PRO A 148 9.49 -9.74 -10.63
C PRO A 148 10.11 -11.06 -10.16
N ALA A 149 11.24 -11.51 -10.75
CA ALA A 149 11.96 -12.70 -10.31
C ALA A 149 12.47 -12.59 -8.87
N HIS A 150 12.67 -11.35 -8.38
CA HIS A 150 13.17 -11.05 -7.04
C HIS A 150 12.07 -10.66 -6.03
N ASN A 151 10.80 -10.73 -6.39
CA ASN A 151 9.68 -10.29 -5.54
C ASN A 151 9.59 -10.98 -4.17
N PHE A 152 10.18 -12.15 -4.03
CA PHE A 152 10.14 -12.93 -2.78
C PHE A 152 11.55 -13.25 -2.25
N ASP A 153 12.57 -12.63 -2.82
CA ASP A 153 13.97 -12.77 -2.39
C ASP A 153 14.21 -11.91 -1.14
N PRO A 154 14.61 -12.52 0.01
CA PRO A 154 14.80 -11.77 1.26
C PRO A 154 15.85 -10.66 1.17
N GLU A 155 16.92 -10.85 0.38
CA GLU A 155 17.96 -9.84 0.20
C GLU A 155 17.40 -8.60 -0.52
N TRP A 156 16.69 -8.81 -1.64
CA TRP A 156 16.06 -7.74 -2.39
C TRP A 156 14.99 -6.99 -1.58
N ILE A 157 14.13 -7.73 -0.89
CA ILE A 157 13.07 -7.14 -0.08
C ILE A 157 13.64 -6.40 1.13
N SER A 158 14.76 -6.87 1.70
CA SER A 158 15.47 -6.14 2.75
C SER A 158 15.98 -4.79 2.27
N VAL A 159 16.57 -4.73 1.06
CA VAL A 159 16.99 -3.46 0.43
C VAL A 159 15.78 -2.57 0.17
N CYS A 160 14.71 -3.10 -0.44
CA CYS A 160 13.48 -2.36 -0.72
C CYS A 160 12.91 -1.70 0.56
N ALA A 161 12.74 -2.48 1.61
CA ALA A 161 12.21 -1.97 2.87
C ALA A 161 13.12 -0.92 3.50
N ARG A 162 14.43 -1.14 3.47
CA ARG A 162 15.41 -0.20 4.02
C ARG A 162 15.47 1.11 3.25
N VAL A 163 15.42 1.07 1.91
CA VAL A 163 15.35 2.26 1.05
C VAL A 163 14.13 3.10 1.41
N GLY A 164 12.94 2.50 1.49
CA GLY A 164 11.73 3.21 1.87
C GLY A 164 11.86 3.91 3.22
N TYR A 165 12.39 3.22 4.22
CA TYR A 165 12.63 3.78 5.54
C TYR A 165 13.64 4.93 5.53
N GLU A 166 14.80 4.76 4.90
CA GLU A 166 15.88 5.78 4.90
C GLU A 166 15.50 7.01 4.07
N LEU A 167 14.64 6.88 3.07
CA LEU A 167 14.11 8.01 2.31
C LEU A 167 12.94 8.72 3.02
N GLY A 168 12.54 8.27 4.22
CA GLY A 168 11.63 8.99 5.09
C GLY A 168 10.15 8.61 4.95
N ALA A 169 9.83 7.43 4.42
CA ALA A 169 8.46 6.93 4.44
C ALA A 169 7.94 6.74 5.88
N ASP A 170 6.66 7.00 6.09
CA ASP A 170 5.99 6.76 7.37
C ASP A 170 5.52 5.31 7.52
N PHE A 171 5.28 4.62 6.41
CA PHE A 171 5.03 3.19 6.34
C PHE A 171 5.37 2.64 4.96
N ILE A 172 5.60 1.33 4.89
CA ILE A 172 6.12 0.67 3.69
C ILE A 172 5.17 -0.41 3.23
N LYS A 173 5.02 -0.53 1.91
CA LYS A 173 4.39 -1.67 1.25
C LYS A 173 5.44 -2.42 0.45
N THR A 174 5.65 -3.71 0.76
CA THR A 174 6.56 -4.58 0.03
C THR A 174 6.08 -6.03 0.09
N TYR A 175 6.78 -6.98 -0.55
CA TYR A 175 6.36 -8.37 -0.56
C TYR A 175 6.76 -9.12 0.71
N PHE A 176 5.98 -10.15 1.06
CA PHE A 176 6.29 -11.08 2.14
C PHE A 176 7.19 -12.20 1.61
N THR A 177 8.35 -12.38 2.20
CA THR A 177 9.36 -13.36 1.77
C THR A 177 9.18 -14.73 2.44
N GLY A 178 8.33 -14.83 3.47
CA GLY A 178 8.31 -15.99 4.34
C GLY A 178 9.51 -15.98 5.28
N GLU A 179 10.48 -16.84 5.03
CA GLU A 179 11.73 -16.87 5.79
C GLU A 179 12.48 -15.53 5.71
N GLY A 180 13.07 -15.13 6.82
CA GLY A 180 13.85 -13.88 6.93
C GLY A 180 13.02 -12.60 7.09
N PHE A 181 11.70 -12.61 6.90
CA PHE A 181 10.88 -11.39 6.93
C PHE A 181 10.87 -10.71 8.31
N GLU A 182 10.92 -11.47 9.39
CA GLU A 182 11.04 -10.92 10.76
C GLU A 182 12.30 -10.04 10.92
N GLY A 183 13.41 -10.45 10.30
CA GLY A 183 14.64 -9.67 10.26
C GLY A 183 14.47 -8.35 9.50
N ILE A 184 13.72 -8.37 8.39
CA ILE A 184 13.40 -7.18 7.59
C ILE A 184 12.56 -6.20 8.40
N VAL A 185 11.50 -6.67 9.06
CA VAL A 185 10.63 -5.84 9.93
C VAL A 185 11.47 -5.22 11.05
N ARG A 186 12.31 -6.01 11.71
CA ARG A 186 13.16 -5.51 12.80
C ARG A 186 14.18 -4.46 12.35
N ALA A 187 14.67 -4.54 11.11
CA ALA A 187 15.61 -3.58 10.52
C ALA A 187 14.96 -2.27 10.07
N CYS A 188 13.64 -2.25 9.92
CA CYS A 188 12.83 -1.07 9.60
C CYS A 188 12.14 -0.55 10.86
N ARG A 189 12.18 0.79 11.03
CA ARG A 189 11.57 1.44 12.19
C ARG A 189 10.18 2.01 11.91
N VAL A 190 9.62 1.72 10.74
CA VAL A 190 8.28 2.11 10.33
C VAL A 190 7.45 0.88 10.02
N PRO A 191 6.12 0.95 10.13
CA PRO A 191 5.24 -0.17 9.84
C PRO A 191 5.44 -0.71 8.42
N ILE A 192 5.48 -2.04 8.28
CA ILE A 192 5.49 -2.70 6.97
C ILE A 192 4.15 -3.42 6.77
N ILE A 193 3.43 -3.08 5.71
CA ILE A 193 2.26 -3.82 5.23
C ILE A 193 2.65 -4.65 4.02
N ILE A 194 2.20 -5.90 3.96
CA ILE A 194 2.59 -6.79 2.87
C ILE A 194 1.73 -6.61 1.62
N ALA A 195 2.38 -6.56 0.45
CA ALA A 195 1.72 -6.57 -0.84
C ALA A 195 1.15 -7.96 -1.16
N GLY A 196 -0.06 -7.99 -1.74
CA GLY A 196 -0.72 -9.25 -2.09
C GLY A 196 -0.11 -9.99 -3.27
N GLY A 197 0.66 -9.31 -4.11
CA GLY A 197 1.27 -9.91 -5.29
C GLY A 197 0.27 -10.52 -6.29
N PRO A 198 0.67 -11.56 -7.02
CA PRO A 198 -0.23 -12.39 -7.81
C PRO A 198 -1.32 -13.05 -6.95
N LYS A 199 -2.44 -13.42 -7.57
CA LYS A 199 -3.48 -14.16 -6.87
C LYS A 199 -2.93 -15.51 -6.38
N VAL A 200 -3.03 -15.76 -5.08
CA VAL A 200 -2.59 -17.01 -4.45
C VAL A 200 -3.79 -17.88 -4.08
N ALA A 201 -3.57 -19.19 -3.95
CA ALA A 201 -4.63 -20.15 -3.61
C ALA A 201 -5.17 -19.94 -2.19
N ASP A 202 -4.29 -19.63 -1.23
CA ASP A 202 -4.65 -19.38 0.17
C ASP A 202 -4.02 -18.09 0.70
N PRO A 203 -4.65 -16.93 0.46
CA PRO A 203 -4.16 -15.66 0.98
C PRO A 203 -4.21 -15.58 2.51
N ASN A 204 -5.10 -16.32 3.16
CA ASN A 204 -5.25 -16.27 4.61
C ASN A 204 -4.04 -16.82 5.36
N THR A 205 -3.49 -17.94 4.89
CA THR A 205 -2.25 -18.51 5.45
C THR A 205 -1.08 -17.54 5.29
N VAL A 206 -0.94 -16.90 4.12
CA VAL A 206 0.10 -15.88 3.88
C VAL A 206 -0.03 -14.72 4.87
N VAL A 207 -1.25 -14.22 5.09
CA VAL A 207 -1.50 -13.12 6.02
C VAL A 207 -1.16 -13.53 7.47
N ARG A 208 -1.61 -14.71 7.93
CA ARG A 208 -1.29 -15.20 9.28
C ARG A 208 0.22 -15.28 9.52
N GLN A 209 0.96 -15.83 8.57
CA GLN A 209 2.41 -15.93 8.65
C GLN A 209 3.09 -14.56 8.68
N ALA A 210 2.68 -13.64 7.81
CA ALA A 210 3.22 -12.29 7.79
C ALA A 210 2.97 -11.54 9.11
N MET A 211 1.76 -11.64 9.67
CA MET A 211 1.43 -11.03 10.95
C MET A 211 2.26 -11.63 12.10
N GLN A 212 2.52 -12.94 12.08
CA GLN A 212 3.40 -13.61 13.05
C GLN A 212 4.86 -13.13 12.93
N CYS A 213 5.31 -12.78 11.72
CA CYS A 213 6.63 -12.21 11.46
C CYS A 213 6.70 -10.70 11.74
N GLY A 214 5.65 -10.08 12.27
CA GLY A 214 5.64 -8.66 12.67
C GLY A 214 5.18 -7.68 11.61
N ALA A 215 4.55 -8.12 10.50
CA ALA A 215 3.90 -7.21 9.59
C ALA A 215 2.83 -6.37 10.33
N ALA A 216 2.70 -5.10 9.95
CA ALA A 216 1.69 -4.20 10.48
C ALA A 216 0.35 -4.29 9.73
N GLY A 217 0.22 -5.20 8.78
CA GLY A 217 -1.00 -5.38 8.00
C GLY A 217 -0.76 -5.81 6.57
N ILE A 218 -1.76 -5.58 5.75
CA ILE A 218 -1.79 -6.02 4.36
C ILE A 218 -2.24 -4.91 3.41
N ALA A 219 -1.81 -5.02 2.14
CA ALA A 219 -2.28 -4.22 1.02
C ALA A 219 -2.66 -5.17 -0.14
N PHE A 220 -3.86 -5.76 -0.06
CA PHE A 220 -4.30 -6.80 -0.97
C PHE A 220 -5.33 -6.29 -1.98
N GLY A 221 -4.92 -6.21 -3.26
CA GLY A 221 -5.77 -5.84 -4.39
C GLY A 221 -6.42 -7.07 -5.04
N ARG A 222 -5.70 -7.73 -5.95
CA ARG A 222 -6.21 -8.88 -6.74
C ARG A 222 -6.79 -10.01 -5.91
N ASN A 223 -6.20 -10.32 -4.78
CA ASN A 223 -6.71 -11.34 -3.86
C ASN A 223 -8.07 -10.97 -3.24
N VAL A 224 -8.44 -9.68 -3.27
CA VAL A 224 -9.74 -9.15 -2.81
C VAL A 224 -10.68 -8.95 -4.00
N PHE A 225 -10.37 -8.03 -4.91
CA PHE A 225 -11.33 -7.62 -5.93
C PHE A 225 -11.62 -8.68 -7.00
N GLN A 226 -10.76 -9.71 -7.15
CA GLN A 226 -10.99 -10.88 -8.00
C GLN A 226 -11.53 -12.10 -7.22
N SER A 227 -11.89 -11.94 -5.95
CA SER A 227 -12.61 -12.98 -5.21
C SER A 227 -14.07 -13.05 -5.66
N ALA A 228 -14.72 -14.17 -5.37
CA ALA A 228 -16.16 -14.33 -5.68
C ALA A 228 -17.03 -13.36 -4.86
N ASP A 229 -16.60 -13.01 -3.65
CA ASP A 229 -17.23 -12.06 -2.74
C ASP A 229 -16.16 -11.18 -2.11
N PRO A 230 -15.87 -9.99 -2.69
CA PRO A 230 -14.86 -9.07 -2.17
C PRO A 230 -15.14 -8.61 -0.73
N ARG A 231 -16.41 -8.37 -0.41
CA ARG A 231 -16.84 -7.95 0.93
C ARG A 231 -16.56 -9.02 1.99
N ALA A 232 -16.92 -10.25 1.72
CA ALA A 232 -16.64 -11.36 2.62
C ALA A 232 -15.13 -11.59 2.74
N LYS A 233 -14.38 -11.48 1.64
CA LYS A 233 -12.92 -11.63 1.65
C LYS A 233 -12.24 -10.56 2.50
N VAL A 234 -12.63 -9.30 2.40
CA VAL A 234 -12.08 -8.23 3.27
C VAL A 234 -12.39 -8.52 4.73
N ARG A 235 -13.63 -8.92 5.06
CA ARG A 235 -14.02 -9.25 6.44
C ARG A 235 -13.17 -10.38 7.02
N GLU A 236 -12.92 -11.40 6.24
CA GLU A 236 -12.08 -12.54 6.63
C GLU A 236 -10.64 -12.10 6.90
N LEU A 237 -10.04 -11.33 5.99
CA LEU A 237 -8.69 -10.80 6.12
C LEU A 237 -8.57 -9.81 7.29
N HIS A 238 -9.59 -8.96 7.49
CA HIS A 238 -9.67 -8.03 8.61
C HIS A 238 -9.65 -8.77 9.96
N ALA A 239 -10.44 -9.82 10.10
CA ALA A 239 -10.43 -10.64 11.31
C ALA A 239 -9.02 -11.22 11.58
N ILE A 240 -8.35 -11.75 10.56
CA ILE A 240 -7.00 -12.30 10.72
C ILE A 240 -6.01 -11.22 11.16
N VAL A 241 -6.03 -10.05 10.53
CA VAL A 241 -5.08 -8.96 10.81
C VAL A 241 -5.29 -8.41 12.22
N HIS A 242 -6.54 -8.12 12.60
CA HIS A 242 -6.85 -7.45 13.87
C HIS A 242 -6.94 -8.40 15.07
N GLU A 243 -7.29 -9.70 14.88
CA GLU A 243 -7.30 -10.71 15.95
C GLU A 243 -5.92 -11.31 16.22
N SER A 244 -4.95 -11.17 15.31
CA SER A 244 -3.57 -11.56 15.57
C SER A 244 -3.04 -10.78 16.78
N GLY A 245 -2.38 -11.41 17.74
CA GLY A 245 -1.79 -10.75 18.91
C GLY A 245 -0.93 -9.54 18.53
N ALA A 246 -0.65 -8.64 19.47
CA ALA A 246 0.16 -7.44 19.21
C ALA A 246 1.49 -7.82 18.52
N PRO A 247 1.93 -7.04 17.52
CA PRO A 247 3.23 -7.28 16.89
C PRO A 247 4.32 -7.22 17.96
N CYS A 248 5.34 -8.06 17.82
CA CYS A 248 6.50 -8.09 18.70
C CYS A 248 7.33 -6.81 18.50
N GLY A 249 7.04 -5.78 19.29
CA GLY A 249 7.77 -4.51 19.28
C GLY A 249 6.83 -3.31 19.41
N GLU A 250 6.89 -2.62 20.54
CA GLU A 250 6.27 -1.30 20.69
C GLU A 250 6.91 -0.34 19.69
N VAL A 251 6.16 0.06 18.68
CA VAL A 251 6.48 1.21 17.85
C VAL A 251 6.22 2.45 18.71
N ARG A 252 7.30 3.09 19.15
CA ARG A 252 7.26 4.38 19.87
C ARG A 252 7.13 5.53 18.90
#